data_336ac3a3fb0dd0da3352c0e18e1a9850
#
_entry.id   336ac3a3fb0dd0da3352c0e18e1a9850
#
_cell.length_a   1.000
_cell.length_b   1.000
_cell.length_c   1.000
_cell.angle_alpha   90.00
_cell.angle_beta   90.00
_cell.angle_gamma   90.00
#
_symmetry.space_group_name_H-M   'P 1'
#
loop_
_entity.id
_entity.type
_entity.pdbx_description
1 polymer ?
#
loop_
_entity_poly.entity_id
_entity_poly.type
_entity_poly.pdbx_seq_one_letter_code
_entity_poly.pdbx_strand_id
1 'polypeptide(L)'
;EMIFMWLNLGVLPFWLILIIFPESQVCRVFTASIFPIFILSLAYAYLLYLLFNEGYDFIQNFELYLGLNAISNLFTYKAFIILFWLHFLAINLFCGSWIVKDSQKFGINKLLVSFPLLMTYFIGPIGITLYWIIRIFYSKKVNLYD
;
A
#
# COMPACT_ATOMS: atom_id res chain seq x y z
N GLU A 1 16.65 -8.24 8.30
CA GLU A 1 16.46 -9.02 7.07
C GLU A 1 15.22 -9.92 7.17
N MET A 2 15.08 -10.75 8.18
CA MET A 2 13.95 -11.69 8.33
C MET A 2 12.59 -10.98 8.36
N ILE A 3 12.44 -9.93 9.15
CA ILE A 3 11.19 -9.12 9.22
C ILE A 3 10.84 -8.53 7.84
N PHE A 4 11.81 -7.96 7.16
CA PHE A 4 11.61 -7.40 5.81
C PHE A 4 11.11 -8.46 4.82
N MET A 5 11.68 -9.64 4.85
CA MET A 5 11.25 -10.76 4.01
C MET A 5 9.80 -11.16 4.32
N TRP A 6 9.44 -11.32 5.60
CA TRP A 6 8.08 -11.68 6.01
C TRP A 6 7.05 -10.62 5.64
N LEU A 7 7.37 -9.33 5.73
CA LEU A 7 6.48 -8.26 5.32
C LEU A 7 6.19 -8.33 3.81
N ASN A 8 7.21 -8.53 2.99
CA ASN A 8 7.02 -8.65 1.53
C ASN A 8 6.22 -9.91 1.17
N LEU A 9 6.56 -11.06 1.76
CA LEU A 9 5.82 -12.30 1.52
C LEU A 9 4.38 -12.21 2.02
N GLY A 10 4.15 -11.53 3.13
CA GLY A 10 2.82 -11.39 3.74
C GLY A 10 1.84 -10.57 2.91
N VAL A 11 2.30 -9.60 2.13
CA VAL A 11 1.40 -8.79 1.28
C VAL A 11 1.16 -9.41 -0.10
N LEU A 12 2.03 -10.31 -0.58
CA LEU A 12 1.91 -10.93 -1.90
C LEU A 12 0.56 -11.66 -2.12
N PRO A 13 0.03 -12.46 -1.19
CA PRO A 13 -1.27 -13.11 -1.39
C PRO A 13 -2.40 -12.11 -1.65
N PHE A 14 -2.42 -10.98 -0.95
CA PHE A 14 -3.43 -9.95 -1.16
C PHE A 14 -3.32 -9.34 -2.56
N TRP A 15 -2.11 -9.04 -3.03
CA TRP A 15 -1.88 -8.52 -4.38
C TRP A 15 -2.24 -9.54 -5.47
N LEU A 16 -1.91 -10.80 -5.28
CA LEU A 16 -2.31 -11.86 -6.21
C LEU A 16 -3.84 -11.95 -6.33
N ILE A 17 -4.56 -11.85 -5.22
CA ILE A 17 -6.02 -11.84 -5.23
C ILE A 17 -6.57 -10.60 -5.94
N LEU A 18 -6.02 -9.40 -5.68
CA LEU A 18 -6.45 -8.16 -6.33
C LEU A 18 -6.25 -8.19 -7.85
N ILE A 19 -5.12 -8.73 -8.31
CA ILE A 19 -4.75 -8.71 -9.73
C ILE A 19 -5.43 -9.84 -10.50
N ILE A 20 -5.44 -11.07 -9.97
CA ILE A 20 -5.90 -12.27 -10.70
C ILE A 20 -7.39 -12.51 -10.49
N PHE A 21 -7.87 -12.33 -9.26
CA PHE A 21 -9.24 -12.66 -8.86
C PHE A 21 -10.02 -11.47 -8.28
N PRO A 22 -10.04 -10.28 -8.95
CA PRO A 22 -10.66 -9.08 -8.39
C PRO A 22 -12.16 -9.25 -8.14
N GLU A 23 -12.85 -10.07 -8.91
CA GLU A 23 -14.30 -10.30 -8.81
C GLU A 23 -14.68 -11.40 -7.82
N SER A 24 -13.71 -12.12 -7.24
CA SER A 24 -13.97 -13.21 -6.32
C SER A 24 -14.60 -12.74 -5.01
N GLN A 25 -15.36 -13.61 -4.36
CA GLN A 25 -15.91 -13.34 -3.03
C GLN A 25 -14.80 -13.09 -2.00
N VAL A 26 -13.68 -13.82 -2.11
CA VAL A 26 -12.50 -13.63 -1.25
C VAL A 26 -11.93 -12.22 -1.42
N CYS A 27 -11.81 -11.73 -2.66
CA CYS A 27 -11.36 -10.37 -2.91
C CYS A 27 -12.30 -9.34 -2.25
N ARG A 28 -13.60 -9.48 -2.45
CA ARG A 28 -14.59 -8.52 -1.92
C ARG A 28 -14.65 -8.48 -0.40
N VAL A 29 -14.59 -9.66 0.25
CA VAL A 29 -14.75 -9.77 1.71
C VAL A 29 -13.45 -9.51 2.46
N PHE A 30 -12.34 -10.03 1.97
CA PHE A 30 -11.05 -9.92 2.65
C PHE A 30 -10.18 -8.81 2.07
N THR A 31 -9.75 -8.96 0.82
CA THR A 31 -8.67 -8.15 0.26
C THR A 31 -9.09 -6.71 -0.01
N ALA A 32 -10.32 -6.50 -0.49
CA ALA A 32 -10.87 -5.17 -0.74
C ALA A 32 -11.61 -4.59 0.49
N SER A 33 -11.46 -5.19 1.66
CA SER A 33 -11.98 -4.70 2.95
C SER A 33 -10.89 -4.01 3.76
N ILE A 34 -11.21 -3.65 4.99
CA ILE A 34 -10.22 -3.12 5.96
C ILE A 34 -9.27 -4.21 6.49
N PHE A 35 -9.57 -5.48 6.29
CA PHE A 35 -8.88 -6.59 6.93
C PHE A 35 -7.36 -6.63 6.66
N PRO A 36 -6.86 -6.52 5.40
CA PRO A 36 -5.41 -6.50 5.15
C PRO A 36 -4.71 -5.30 5.80
N ILE A 37 -5.37 -4.15 5.77
CA ILE A 37 -4.83 -2.93 6.39
C ILE A 37 -4.78 -3.09 7.91
N PHE A 38 -5.78 -3.70 8.52
CA PHE A 38 -5.80 -4.00 9.94
C PHE A 38 -4.65 -4.93 10.34
N ILE A 39 -4.38 -6.01 9.57
CA ILE A 39 -3.23 -6.90 9.81
C ILE A 39 -1.91 -6.12 9.72
N LEU A 40 -1.73 -5.31 8.68
CA LEU A 40 -0.51 -4.51 8.52
C LEU A 40 -0.37 -3.46 9.63
N SER A 41 -1.47 -2.89 10.10
CA SER A 41 -1.48 -1.96 11.23
C SER A 41 -1.08 -2.64 12.54
N LEU A 42 -1.53 -3.88 12.77
CA LEU A 42 -1.09 -4.68 13.93
C LEU A 42 0.40 -5.00 13.85
N ALA A 43 0.89 -5.38 12.65
CA ALA A 43 2.32 -5.61 12.42
C ALA A 43 3.13 -4.32 12.67
N TYR A 44 2.60 -3.18 12.25
CA TYR A 44 3.22 -1.87 12.50
C TYR A 44 3.27 -1.54 13.99
N ALA A 45 2.17 -1.72 14.71
CA ALA A 45 2.10 -1.51 16.15
C ALA A 45 3.05 -2.43 16.91
N TYR A 46 3.13 -3.70 16.50
CA TYR A 46 4.08 -4.66 17.07
C TYR A 46 5.54 -4.24 16.84
N LEU A 47 5.85 -3.78 15.65
CA LEU A 47 7.19 -3.29 15.32
C LEU A 47 7.55 -2.04 16.15
N LEU A 48 6.61 -1.10 16.31
CA LEU A 48 6.79 0.07 17.19
C LEU A 48 7.06 -0.36 18.63
N TYR A 49 6.33 -1.34 19.13
CA TYR A 49 6.53 -1.89 20.48
C TYR A 49 7.92 -2.51 20.65
N LEU A 50 8.40 -3.29 19.69
CA LEU A 50 9.76 -3.87 19.72
C LEU A 50 10.82 -2.76 19.76
N LEU A 51 10.70 -1.77 18.86
CA LEU A 51 11.66 -0.67 18.78
C LEU A 51 11.65 0.19 20.05
N PHE A 52 10.47 0.39 20.66
CA PHE A 52 10.37 1.08 21.94
C PHE A 52 11.15 0.36 23.05
N ASN A 53 11.02 -0.96 23.12
CA ASN A 53 11.76 -1.76 24.09
C ASN A 53 13.28 -1.79 23.84
N GLU A 54 13.71 -1.64 22.59
CA GLU A 54 15.11 -1.52 22.20
C GLU A 54 15.68 -0.11 22.42
N GLY A 55 14.88 0.84 22.92
CA GLY A 55 15.30 2.21 23.18
C GLY A 55 15.43 3.08 21.93
N TYR A 56 14.70 2.75 20.85
CA TYR A 56 14.68 3.56 19.65
C TYR A 56 14.08 4.94 19.93
N ASP A 57 14.77 6.00 19.52
CA ASP A 57 14.30 7.37 19.65
C ASP A 57 13.35 7.75 18.51
N PHE A 58 12.05 7.68 18.80
CA PHE A 58 11.01 8.06 17.85
C PHE A 58 10.95 9.56 17.55
N ILE A 59 11.55 10.40 18.40
CA ILE A 59 11.57 11.86 18.17
C ILE A 59 12.39 12.17 16.92
N GLN A 60 13.45 11.41 16.65
CA GLN A 60 14.24 11.55 15.44
C GLN A 60 13.43 11.37 14.15
N ASN A 61 12.33 10.63 14.18
CA ASN A 61 11.48 10.45 13.00
C ASN A 61 10.85 11.77 12.52
N PHE A 62 10.69 12.77 13.40
CA PHE A 62 10.18 14.08 13.03
C PHE A 62 11.22 14.92 12.25
N GLU A 63 12.50 14.54 12.30
CA GLU A 63 13.55 15.18 11.52
C GLU A 63 13.34 15.05 10.00
N LEU A 64 12.50 14.11 9.55
CA LEU A 64 12.15 13.99 8.13
C LEU A 64 11.56 15.28 7.52
N TYR A 65 11.02 16.16 8.35
CA TYR A 65 10.49 17.46 7.92
C TYR A 65 11.53 18.58 7.90
N LEU A 66 12.75 18.35 8.39
CA LEU A 66 13.79 19.34 8.54
C LEU A 66 14.67 19.52 7.29
N GLY A 67 14.48 18.67 6.28
CA GLY A 67 15.17 18.79 5.00
C GLY A 67 15.79 17.49 4.49
N LEU A 68 16.34 17.56 3.27
CA LEU A 68 16.82 16.38 2.56
C LEU A 68 17.96 15.64 3.29
N ASN A 69 18.87 16.40 3.92
CA ASN A 69 19.99 15.81 4.66
C ASN A 69 19.49 15.01 5.88
N ALA A 70 18.48 15.53 6.59
CA ALA A 70 17.88 14.85 7.72
C ALA A 70 17.18 13.57 7.27
N ILE A 71 16.40 13.61 6.17
CA ILE A 71 15.81 12.40 5.57
C ILE A 71 16.89 11.39 5.22
N SER A 72 17.97 11.80 4.55
CA SER A 72 19.07 10.91 4.18
C SER A 72 19.69 10.22 5.39
N ASN A 73 19.87 10.94 6.48
CA ASN A 73 20.37 10.37 7.74
C ASN A 73 19.40 9.35 8.33
N LEU A 74 18.09 9.62 8.36
CA LEU A 74 17.09 8.68 8.86
C LEU A 74 17.10 7.36 8.07
N PHE A 75 17.27 7.42 6.75
CA PHE A 75 17.39 6.22 5.91
C PHE A 75 18.70 5.43 6.11
N THR A 76 19.62 5.85 6.96
CA THR A 76 20.74 5.02 7.41
C THR A 76 20.35 4.06 8.54
N TYR A 77 19.28 4.34 9.26
CA TYR A 77 18.79 3.52 10.36
C TYR A 77 17.87 2.40 9.86
N LYS A 78 18.28 1.16 10.05
CA LYS A 78 17.49 -0.04 9.63
C LYS A 78 16.08 -0.05 10.22
N ALA A 79 15.93 0.41 11.47
CA ALA A 79 14.63 0.51 12.13
C ALA A 79 13.68 1.45 11.38
N PHE A 80 14.16 2.62 11.00
CA PHE A 80 13.39 3.59 10.22
C PHE A 80 13.02 3.02 8.84
N ILE A 81 13.96 2.38 8.16
CA ILE A 81 13.70 1.77 6.84
C ILE A 81 12.59 0.72 6.93
N ILE A 82 12.57 -0.13 7.94
CA ILE A 82 11.53 -1.16 8.10
C ILE A 82 10.15 -0.52 8.38
N LEU A 83 10.09 0.49 9.23
CA LEU A 83 8.84 1.24 9.50
C LEU A 83 8.32 1.91 8.23
N PHE A 84 9.20 2.59 7.51
CA PHE A 84 8.87 3.25 6.26
C PHE A 84 8.39 2.24 5.20
N TRP A 85 9.07 1.10 5.09
CA TRP A 85 8.72 0.04 4.15
C TRP A 85 7.33 -0.54 4.43
N LEU A 86 7.04 -0.82 5.69
CA LEU A 86 5.71 -1.32 6.10
C LEU A 86 4.62 -0.29 5.81
N HIS A 87 4.89 0.99 6.07
CA HIS A 87 3.98 2.07 5.70
C HIS A 87 3.74 2.11 4.18
N PHE A 88 4.79 2.02 3.38
CA PHE A 88 4.72 1.96 1.92
C PHE A 88 3.86 0.79 1.44
N LEU A 89 4.08 -0.42 1.97
CA LEU A 89 3.30 -1.61 1.63
C LEU A 89 1.81 -1.44 1.96
N ALA A 90 1.51 -0.88 3.14
CA ALA A 90 0.13 -0.68 3.60
C ALA A 90 -0.61 0.34 2.72
N ILE A 91 -0.01 1.47 2.42
CA ILE A 91 -0.61 2.51 1.58
C ILE A 91 -0.82 2.00 0.14
N ASN A 92 0.18 1.33 -0.43
CA ASN A 92 0.02 0.78 -1.78
C ASN A 92 -1.09 -0.27 -1.84
N LEU A 93 -1.21 -1.14 -0.84
CA LEU A 93 -2.27 -2.14 -0.78
C LEU A 93 -3.66 -1.48 -0.62
N PHE A 94 -3.76 -0.41 0.18
CA PHE A 94 -4.98 0.39 0.29
C PHE A 94 -5.37 0.98 -1.07
N CYS A 95 -4.42 1.57 -1.79
CA CYS A 95 -4.64 2.11 -3.13
C CYS A 95 -5.08 1.02 -4.11
N GLY A 96 -4.45 -0.15 -4.08
CA GLY A 96 -4.86 -1.29 -4.91
C GLY A 96 -6.28 -1.78 -4.61
N SER A 97 -6.65 -1.86 -3.34
CA SER A 97 -8.01 -2.21 -2.91
C SER A 97 -9.04 -1.18 -3.37
N TRP A 98 -8.68 0.10 -3.32
CA TRP A 98 -9.52 1.17 -3.83
C TRP A 98 -9.70 1.07 -5.36
N ILE A 99 -8.61 0.85 -6.11
CA ILE A 99 -8.65 0.68 -7.57
C ILE A 99 -9.61 -0.46 -7.96
N VAL A 100 -9.53 -1.61 -7.28
CA VAL A 100 -10.42 -2.74 -7.56
C VAL A 100 -11.88 -2.39 -7.30
N LYS A 101 -12.20 -1.78 -6.17
CA LYS A 101 -13.56 -1.39 -5.83
C LYS A 101 -14.14 -0.38 -6.82
N ASP A 102 -13.36 0.65 -7.15
CA ASP A 102 -13.78 1.70 -8.06
C ASP A 102 -13.94 1.16 -9.49
N SER A 103 -13.03 0.29 -9.95
CA SER A 103 -13.13 -0.35 -11.27
C SER A 103 -14.38 -1.21 -11.42
N GLN A 104 -14.77 -1.93 -10.38
CA GLN A 104 -16.01 -2.71 -10.35
C GLN A 104 -17.25 -1.81 -10.43
N LYS A 105 -17.24 -0.68 -9.74
CA LYS A 105 -18.33 0.32 -9.79
C LYS A 105 -18.59 0.83 -11.20
N PHE A 106 -17.53 1.04 -11.99
CA PHE A 106 -17.63 1.54 -13.36
C PHE A 106 -17.59 0.44 -14.44
N GLY A 107 -17.62 -0.83 -14.06
CA GLY A 107 -17.58 -1.96 -14.99
C GLY A 107 -16.32 -2.01 -15.86
N ILE A 108 -15.18 -1.54 -15.34
CA ILE A 108 -13.93 -1.54 -16.09
C ILE A 108 -13.39 -2.96 -16.18
N ASN A 109 -13.00 -3.38 -17.38
CA ASN A 109 -12.48 -4.73 -17.61
C ASN A 109 -11.25 -5.00 -16.75
N LYS A 110 -11.23 -6.14 -16.07
CA LYS A 110 -10.15 -6.58 -15.17
C LYS A 110 -8.76 -6.58 -15.82
N LEU A 111 -8.66 -6.92 -17.10
CA LEU A 111 -7.39 -6.90 -17.82
C LEU A 111 -6.81 -5.50 -17.97
N LEU A 112 -7.68 -4.48 -18.15
CA LEU A 112 -7.25 -3.08 -18.19
C LEU A 112 -6.79 -2.60 -16.81
N VAL A 113 -7.39 -3.13 -15.75
CA VAL A 113 -7.08 -2.75 -14.36
C VAL A 113 -5.82 -3.47 -13.83
N SER A 114 -5.51 -4.66 -14.35
CA SER A 114 -4.35 -5.45 -13.89
C SER A 114 -3.03 -4.71 -14.05
N PHE A 115 -2.85 -3.97 -15.14
CA PHE A 115 -1.62 -3.23 -15.38
C PHE A 115 -1.42 -2.07 -14.39
N PRO A 116 -2.40 -1.16 -14.17
CA PRO A 116 -2.32 -0.17 -13.10
C PRO A 116 -2.11 -0.78 -11.71
N LEU A 117 -2.75 -1.90 -11.39
CA LEU A 117 -2.56 -2.60 -10.12
C LEU A 117 -1.12 -3.07 -9.94
N LEU A 118 -0.54 -3.66 -10.98
CA LEU A 118 0.86 -4.08 -10.96
C LEU A 118 1.79 -2.87 -10.76
N MET A 119 1.52 -1.77 -11.46
CA MET A 119 2.28 -0.54 -11.27
C MET A 119 2.09 0.05 -9.87
N THR A 120 0.89 -0.04 -9.29
CA THR A 120 0.64 0.41 -7.91
C THR A 120 1.42 -0.41 -6.88
N TYR A 121 1.60 -1.70 -7.11
CA TYR A 121 2.43 -2.54 -6.24
C TYR A 121 3.87 -2.03 -6.16
N PHE A 122 4.47 -1.69 -7.31
CA PHE A 122 5.86 -1.23 -7.37
C PHE A 122 6.01 0.28 -7.12
N ILE A 123 5.14 1.09 -7.72
CA ILE A 123 5.24 2.55 -7.74
C ILE A 123 3.82 3.12 -7.58
N GLY A 124 3.33 3.15 -6.35
CA GLY A 124 1.96 3.53 -5.99
C GLY A 124 1.38 4.70 -6.77
N PRO A 125 2.00 5.90 -6.73
CA PRO A 125 1.47 7.09 -7.40
C PRO A 125 1.30 6.95 -8.91
N ILE A 126 2.24 6.28 -9.58
CA ILE A 126 2.16 6.05 -11.04
C ILE A 126 1.01 5.09 -11.36
N GLY A 127 0.88 4.00 -10.60
CA GLY A 127 -0.21 3.05 -10.81
C GLY A 127 -1.58 3.69 -10.64
N ILE A 128 -1.78 4.51 -9.61
CA ILE A 128 -3.01 5.27 -9.38
C ILE A 128 -3.29 6.23 -10.54
N THR A 129 -2.27 6.95 -11.01
CA THR A 129 -2.42 7.88 -12.12
C THR A 129 -2.83 7.17 -13.41
N LEU A 130 -2.21 6.04 -13.73
CA LEU A 130 -2.58 5.21 -14.88
C LEU A 130 -4.02 4.71 -14.77
N TYR A 131 -4.42 4.22 -13.59
CA TYR A 131 -5.80 3.82 -13.35
C TYR A 131 -6.76 5.00 -13.53
N TRP A 132 -6.41 6.19 -13.01
CA TRP A 132 -7.23 7.39 -13.14
C TRP A 132 -7.48 7.79 -14.59
N ILE A 133 -6.46 7.71 -15.43
CA ILE A 133 -6.60 7.97 -16.87
C ILE A 133 -7.62 6.99 -17.48
N ILE A 134 -7.51 5.69 -17.21
CA ILE A 134 -8.48 4.69 -17.67
C ILE A 134 -9.88 5.01 -17.14
N ARG A 135 -10.00 5.31 -15.86
CA ARG A 135 -11.26 5.63 -15.18
C ARG A 135 -12.04 6.77 -15.84
N ILE A 136 -11.36 7.85 -16.25
CA ILE A 136 -12.00 9.01 -16.89
C ILE A 136 -12.79 8.59 -18.15
N PHE A 137 -12.25 7.67 -18.95
CA PHE A 137 -12.94 7.19 -20.16
C PHE A 137 -14.23 6.41 -19.85
N TYR A 138 -14.29 5.74 -18.71
CA TYR A 138 -15.46 4.95 -18.28
C TYR A 138 -16.46 5.76 -17.46
N SER A 139 -15.98 6.52 -16.49
CA SER A 139 -16.84 7.30 -15.58
C SER A 139 -17.32 8.61 -16.19
N LYS A 140 -16.59 9.13 -17.20
CA LYS A 140 -16.78 10.49 -17.78
C LYS A 140 -16.74 11.62 -16.72
N LYS A 141 -16.11 11.36 -15.59
CA LYS A 141 -15.96 12.28 -14.46
C LYS A 141 -14.51 12.30 -13.98
N VAL A 142 -14.08 13.48 -13.52
CA VAL A 142 -12.74 13.70 -12.99
C VAL A 142 -12.73 13.60 -11.46
N ASN A 143 -13.87 13.71 -10.80
CA ASN A 143 -13.98 13.69 -9.34
C ASN A 143 -13.60 12.35 -8.73
N LEU A 144 -12.97 12.39 -7.54
CA LEU A 144 -12.55 11.22 -6.79
C LEU A 144 -13.75 10.43 -6.22
N TYR A 145 -14.78 11.15 -5.83
CA TYR A 145 -16.01 10.61 -5.25
C TYR A 145 -17.20 11.02 -6.10
N ASP A 146 -18.14 10.09 -6.27
CA ASP A 146 -19.45 10.28 -6.89
C ASP A 146 -20.56 9.99 -5.90
#